data_bb768b87d96a2fd995085253ad3a8284
#
_entry.id   bb768b87d96a2fd995085253ad3a8284
#
_cell.length_a   1.000
_cell.length_b   1.000
_cell.length_c   1.000
_cell.angle_alpha   90.00
_cell.angle_beta   90.00
_cell.angle_gamma   90.00
#
_symmetry.space_group_name_H-M   'P 1'
#
loop_
_entity.id
_entity.type
_entity.pdbx_description
1 polymer ?
#
loop_
_entity_poly.entity_id
_entity_poly.type
_entity_poly.pdbx_seq_one_letter_code
_entity_poly.pdbx_strand_id
1 'polypeptide(L)'
;MEDLPQVLEGIETRFIETPRLKQFVRFPEVKNSSIPVVFVHGNFTSGTYFEETILALSQKFYGIAPDLRGYGLTEDKVIDATLGFKDWSMDLNELLETLQINSAHFVGWSMGSGVVTQFLLDYPEKVKTLTLISPVSPFGFGGTKDVKGTPCYDDFAGSGGGTVNPDFVQRIKEHDTSDLDPNSPRNVINNFYYKPPFRAKREEDFLKASLLEKVGPDRYPGDFVVSTNWPYVAPGKFGPVNALSPKYVNLSGIAKLVKKPPILWVRSDSDLIVSDNSFFDFGYLGKLGFVPNYPGEEIYPPQPMVSQTRYVLEQYRENGGKYFEVVVKDAAHSPHIEKFEEFNEILTKFIEENI
;
A
#
# COMPACT_ATOMS: atom_id res chain seq x y z
N MET A 1 17.56 14.46 -16.22
CA MET A 1 17.49 12.97 -16.30
C MET A 1 18.31 12.29 -15.20
N GLU A 2 19.09 13.04 -14.40
CA GLU A 2 19.89 12.47 -13.28
C GLU A 2 19.06 12.08 -12.06
N ASP A 3 17.81 12.52 -11.95
CA ASP A 3 16.94 12.33 -10.78
C ASP A 3 15.96 11.15 -10.90
N LEU A 4 15.97 10.40 -11.99
CA LEU A 4 15.10 9.23 -12.14
C LEU A 4 15.76 7.97 -11.56
N PRO A 5 14.96 7.04 -10.99
CA PRO A 5 15.48 5.75 -10.56
C PRO A 5 16.02 4.98 -11.77
N GLN A 6 17.13 4.27 -11.57
CA GLN A 6 17.65 3.36 -12.59
C GLN A 6 16.74 2.14 -12.69
N VAL A 7 16.29 1.83 -13.91
CA VAL A 7 15.56 0.59 -14.20
C VAL A 7 16.57 -0.56 -14.25
N LEU A 8 16.24 -1.70 -13.65
CA LEU A 8 17.10 -2.88 -13.67
C LEU A 8 17.22 -3.46 -15.08
N GLU A 9 18.44 -3.94 -15.43
CA GLU A 9 18.66 -4.75 -16.63
C GLU A 9 17.73 -5.97 -16.62
N GLY A 10 17.06 -6.22 -17.74
CA GLY A 10 16.04 -7.26 -17.87
C GLY A 10 14.61 -6.81 -17.54
N ILE A 11 14.43 -5.54 -17.15
CA ILE A 11 13.11 -4.90 -16.99
C ILE A 11 12.85 -3.99 -18.19
N GLU A 12 11.77 -4.25 -18.90
CA GLU A 12 11.18 -3.35 -19.88
C GLU A 12 10.19 -2.39 -19.22
N THR A 13 10.23 -1.12 -19.59
CA THR A 13 9.25 -0.12 -19.14
C THR A 13 8.46 0.44 -20.31
N ARG A 14 7.16 0.60 -20.15
CA ARG A 14 6.27 1.16 -21.18
C ARG A 14 5.27 2.10 -20.57
N PHE A 15 4.91 3.13 -21.32
CA PHE A 15 3.67 3.87 -21.10
C PHE A 15 2.52 3.18 -21.82
N ILE A 16 1.52 2.77 -21.06
CA ILE A 16 0.29 2.15 -21.58
C ILE A 16 -0.82 3.17 -21.54
N GLU A 17 -1.31 3.56 -22.74
CA GLU A 17 -2.48 4.41 -22.87
C GLU A 17 -3.74 3.60 -22.61
N THR A 18 -4.51 4.01 -21.61
CA THR A 18 -5.83 3.43 -21.30
C THR A 18 -6.91 4.50 -21.43
N PRO A 19 -8.20 4.15 -21.52
CA PRO A 19 -9.29 5.14 -21.51
C PRO A 19 -9.30 6.06 -20.30
N ARG A 20 -8.68 5.65 -19.17
CA ARG A 20 -8.67 6.41 -17.91
C ARG A 20 -7.44 7.27 -17.74
N LEU A 21 -6.25 6.74 -18.03
CA LEU A 21 -4.98 7.47 -17.88
C LEU A 21 -3.84 6.74 -18.60
N LYS A 22 -2.75 7.46 -18.82
CA LYS A 22 -1.49 6.91 -19.32
C LYS A 22 -0.66 6.38 -18.14
N GLN A 23 -0.56 5.06 -18.03
CA GLN A 23 0.16 4.40 -16.93
C GLN A 23 1.58 4.03 -17.34
N PHE A 24 2.54 4.28 -16.45
CA PHE A 24 3.89 3.76 -16.56
C PHE A 24 3.96 2.37 -15.94
N VAL A 25 4.40 1.38 -16.71
CA VAL A 25 4.32 -0.03 -16.32
C VAL A 25 5.64 -0.73 -16.57
N ARG A 26 6.05 -1.59 -15.63
CA ARG A 26 7.24 -2.45 -15.72
C ARG A 26 6.85 -3.88 -16.01
N PHE A 27 7.67 -4.52 -16.85
CA PHE A 27 7.52 -5.91 -17.28
C PHE A 27 8.90 -6.58 -17.29
N PRO A 28 9.01 -7.92 -17.24
CA PRO A 28 10.24 -8.57 -17.65
C PRO A 28 10.45 -8.36 -19.15
N GLU A 29 11.68 -8.04 -19.56
CA GLU A 29 12.05 -7.82 -20.98
C GLU A 29 11.73 -9.06 -21.84
N VAL A 30 11.94 -10.25 -21.29
CA VAL A 30 11.62 -11.51 -21.95
C VAL A 30 10.41 -12.15 -21.30
N LYS A 31 9.36 -12.35 -22.10
CA LYS A 31 8.13 -13.03 -21.65
C LYS A 31 8.30 -14.55 -21.71
N ASN A 32 8.84 -15.14 -20.66
CA ASN A 32 9.04 -16.60 -20.55
C ASN A 32 7.76 -17.36 -20.11
N SER A 33 6.78 -16.67 -19.57
CA SER A 33 5.54 -17.26 -19.06
C SER A 33 4.31 -16.48 -19.51
N SER A 34 3.17 -17.17 -19.59
CA SER A 34 1.86 -16.59 -19.85
C SER A 34 1.02 -16.37 -18.59
N ILE A 35 1.55 -16.71 -17.39
CA ILE A 35 0.84 -16.58 -16.12
C ILE A 35 1.06 -15.15 -15.57
N PRO A 36 0.05 -14.27 -15.65
CA PRO A 36 0.24 -12.88 -15.26
C PRO A 36 0.17 -12.73 -13.73
N VAL A 37 1.12 -11.96 -13.18
CA VAL A 37 1.15 -11.53 -11.79
C VAL A 37 1.23 -10.00 -11.75
N VAL A 38 0.22 -9.34 -11.18
CA VAL A 38 0.16 -7.88 -11.05
C VAL A 38 0.67 -7.47 -9.69
N PHE A 39 1.73 -6.65 -9.66
CA PHE A 39 2.34 -6.12 -8.45
C PHE A 39 1.93 -4.67 -8.23
N VAL A 40 1.31 -4.38 -7.09
CA VAL A 40 0.77 -3.06 -6.76
C VAL A 40 1.47 -2.51 -5.54
N HIS A 41 2.18 -1.40 -5.74
CA HIS A 41 3.04 -0.77 -4.75
C HIS A 41 2.28 -0.04 -3.64
N GLY A 42 3.00 0.32 -2.55
CA GLY A 42 2.49 1.03 -1.40
C GLY A 42 2.44 2.56 -1.56
N ASN A 43 2.03 3.24 -0.49
CA ASN A 43 2.09 4.69 -0.39
C ASN A 43 3.55 5.17 -0.37
N PHE A 44 3.82 6.32 -0.98
CA PHE A 44 5.16 6.91 -1.07
C PHE A 44 6.20 5.95 -1.71
N THR A 45 5.78 5.20 -2.73
CA THR A 45 6.62 4.26 -3.50
C THR A 45 6.16 4.21 -4.96
N SER A 46 6.76 3.34 -5.77
CA SER A 46 6.35 3.06 -7.16
C SER A 46 6.60 1.61 -7.52
N GLY A 47 6.28 1.21 -8.74
CA GLY A 47 6.56 -0.13 -9.27
C GLY A 47 8.04 -0.50 -9.26
N THR A 48 8.98 0.45 -9.12
CA THR A 48 10.42 0.22 -8.96
C THR A 48 10.73 -0.76 -7.82
N TYR A 49 9.94 -0.74 -6.76
CA TYR A 49 10.10 -1.61 -5.59
C TYR A 49 9.82 -3.10 -5.87
N PHE A 50 9.26 -3.42 -7.04
CA PHE A 50 9.00 -4.80 -7.45
C PHE A 50 9.88 -5.30 -8.61
N GLU A 51 10.80 -4.48 -9.15
CA GLU A 51 11.64 -4.88 -10.29
C GLU A 51 12.47 -6.13 -10.00
N GLU A 52 13.09 -6.21 -8.81
CA GLU A 52 13.89 -7.39 -8.42
C GLU A 52 12.98 -8.65 -8.32
N THR A 53 11.78 -8.52 -7.74
CA THR A 53 10.80 -9.62 -7.64
C THR A 53 10.33 -10.07 -9.03
N ILE A 54 10.03 -9.13 -9.94
CA ILE A 54 9.65 -9.44 -11.32
C ILE A 54 10.74 -10.28 -11.99
N LEU A 55 12.02 -9.87 -11.87
CA LEU A 55 13.14 -10.61 -12.47
C LEU A 55 13.33 -11.99 -11.85
N ALA A 56 13.29 -12.07 -10.51
CA ALA A 56 13.46 -13.36 -9.82
C ALA A 56 12.38 -14.38 -10.21
N LEU A 57 11.18 -13.91 -10.54
CA LEU A 57 10.03 -14.75 -10.87
C LEU A 57 9.81 -14.90 -12.38
N SER A 58 10.59 -14.24 -13.24
CA SER A 58 10.36 -14.11 -14.70
C SER A 58 10.37 -15.40 -15.48
N GLN A 59 11.01 -16.47 -14.96
CA GLN A 59 11.00 -17.80 -15.61
C GLN A 59 9.65 -18.52 -15.42
N LYS A 60 8.90 -18.17 -14.36
CA LYS A 60 7.66 -18.87 -13.98
C LYS A 60 6.42 -18.00 -14.23
N PHE A 61 6.55 -16.69 -14.10
CA PHE A 61 5.43 -15.76 -14.13
C PHE A 61 5.75 -14.54 -15.00
N TYR A 62 4.70 -13.95 -15.56
CA TYR A 62 4.77 -12.68 -16.28
C TYR A 62 4.39 -11.53 -15.32
N GLY A 63 5.39 -10.89 -14.72
CA GLY A 63 5.22 -9.81 -13.78
C GLY A 63 4.80 -8.50 -14.45
N ILE A 64 3.89 -7.77 -13.86
CA ILE A 64 3.35 -6.48 -14.31
C ILE A 64 3.30 -5.55 -13.12
N ALA A 65 4.09 -4.48 -13.11
CA ALA A 65 4.08 -3.51 -12.02
C ALA A 65 3.80 -2.10 -12.55
N PRO A 66 2.54 -1.63 -12.52
CA PRO A 66 2.21 -0.24 -12.82
C PRO A 66 2.64 0.70 -11.69
N ASP A 67 3.03 1.93 -12.04
CA ASP A 67 2.92 3.05 -11.11
C ASP A 67 1.44 3.45 -11.03
N LEU A 68 0.93 3.59 -9.81
CA LEU A 68 -0.46 3.96 -9.59
C LEU A 68 -0.71 5.43 -9.94
N ARG A 69 -1.96 5.81 -10.19
CA ARG A 69 -2.42 7.19 -10.28
C ARG A 69 -1.87 8.01 -9.10
N GLY A 70 -1.26 9.15 -9.39
CA GLY A 70 -0.67 10.04 -8.39
C GLY A 70 0.75 9.66 -7.96
N TYR A 71 1.33 8.58 -8.49
CA TYR A 71 2.66 8.08 -8.13
C TYR A 71 3.56 7.90 -9.34
N GLY A 72 4.87 7.92 -9.07
CA GLY A 72 5.90 7.59 -10.04
C GLY A 72 5.82 8.39 -11.33
N LEU A 73 5.92 7.70 -12.47
CA LEU A 73 5.87 8.30 -13.81
C LEU A 73 4.49 8.20 -14.49
N THR A 74 3.50 7.63 -13.83
CA THR A 74 2.12 7.60 -14.36
C THR A 74 1.57 9.02 -14.50
N GLU A 75 0.67 9.23 -15.48
CA GLU A 75 0.00 10.51 -15.73
C GLU A 75 -0.53 11.12 -14.43
N ASP A 76 -0.19 12.40 -14.21
CA ASP A 76 -0.56 13.10 -12.99
C ASP A 76 -2.05 13.49 -13.00
N LYS A 77 -2.88 12.57 -12.53
CA LYS A 77 -4.31 12.81 -12.30
C LYS A 77 -4.63 12.89 -10.82
N VAL A 78 -5.53 13.81 -10.49
CA VAL A 78 -6.05 13.96 -9.12
C VAL A 78 -6.68 12.66 -8.65
N ILE A 79 -6.47 12.35 -7.37
CA ILE A 79 -7.12 11.26 -6.67
C ILE A 79 -8.34 11.83 -5.96
N ASP A 80 -9.54 11.41 -6.37
CA ASP A 80 -10.77 11.67 -5.64
C ASP A 80 -10.85 10.72 -4.44
N ALA A 81 -10.42 11.21 -3.29
CA ALA A 81 -10.38 10.39 -2.08
C ALA A 81 -11.75 9.89 -1.62
N THR A 82 -12.85 10.56 -2.05
CA THR A 82 -14.22 10.13 -1.68
C THR A 82 -14.60 8.78 -2.28
N LEU A 83 -13.84 8.32 -3.28
CA LEU A 83 -13.98 7.00 -3.90
C LEU A 83 -13.15 5.91 -3.19
N GLY A 84 -12.36 6.26 -2.16
CA GLY A 84 -11.44 5.34 -1.51
C GLY A 84 -10.45 4.76 -2.53
N PHE A 85 -10.36 3.44 -2.62
CA PHE A 85 -9.46 2.75 -3.56
C PHE A 85 -10.06 2.53 -4.97
N LYS A 86 -11.29 2.97 -5.25
CA LYS A 86 -11.99 2.64 -6.50
C LYS A 86 -11.32 3.22 -7.74
N ASP A 87 -10.76 4.45 -7.68
CA ASP A 87 -10.07 5.02 -8.83
C ASP A 87 -8.90 4.12 -9.28
N TRP A 88 -8.08 3.65 -8.32
CA TRP A 88 -6.98 2.74 -8.62
C TRP A 88 -7.47 1.35 -9.09
N SER A 89 -8.54 0.84 -8.50
CA SER A 89 -9.17 -0.42 -8.93
C SER A 89 -9.65 -0.34 -10.38
N MET A 90 -10.33 0.73 -10.76
CA MET A 90 -10.76 0.98 -12.14
C MET A 90 -9.59 1.19 -13.09
N ASP A 91 -8.54 1.90 -12.67
CA ASP A 91 -7.34 2.10 -13.49
C ASP A 91 -6.62 0.77 -13.77
N LEU A 92 -6.53 -0.13 -12.77
CA LEU A 92 -6.00 -1.48 -12.95
C LEU A 92 -6.87 -2.31 -13.91
N ASN A 93 -8.19 -2.19 -13.82
CA ASN A 93 -9.09 -2.88 -14.75
C ASN A 93 -8.83 -2.46 -16.19
N GLU A 94 -8.77 -1.15 -16.46
CA GLU A 94 -8.50 -0.64 -17.81
C GLU A 94 -7.10 -1.04 -18.32
N LEU A 95 -6.11 -1.12 -17.41
CA LEU A 95 -4.80 -1.63 -17.77
C LEU A 95 -4.88 -3.09 -18.22
N LEU A 96 -5.55 -3.96 -17.47
CA LEU A 96 -5.71 -5.37 -17.83
C LEU A 96 -6.47 -5.57 -19.13
N GLU A 97 -7.57 -4.81 -19.35
CA GLU A 97 -8.32 -4.83 -20.61
C GLU A 97 -7.42 -4.43 -21.79
N THR A 98 -6.65 -3.34 -21.64
CA THR A 98 -5.73 -2.86 -22.68
C THR A 98 -4.63 -3.88 -23.00
N LEU A 99 -4.15 -4.60 -21.99
CA LEU A 99 -3.15 -5.67 -22.12
C LEU A 99 -3.76 -7.02 -22.54
N GLN A 100 -5.09 -7.10 -22.71
CA GLN A 100 -5.85 -8.31 -23.03
C GLN A 100 -5.64 -9.44 -21.99
N ILE A 101 -5.60 -9.08 -20.72
CA ILE A 101 -5.44 -10.00 -19.60
C ILE A 101 -6.80 -10.18 -18.90
N ASN A 102 -7.40 -11.35 -19.10
CA ASN A 102 -8.72 -11.66 -18.55
C ASN A 102 -8.71 -11.91 -17.04
N SER A 103 -7.64 -12.47 -16.50
CA SER A 103 -7.47 -12.73 -15.07
C SER A 103 -6.00 -12.86 -14.70
N ALA A 104 -5.66 -12.50 -13.46
CA ALA A 104 -4.29 -12.50 -12.96
C ALA A 104 -4.21 -12.94 -11.49
N HIS A 105 -3.00 -13.24 -11.03
CA HIS A 105 -2.64 -13.25 -9.63
C HIS A 105 -2.26 -11.82 -9.23
N PHE A 106 -2.71 -11.37 -8.06
CA PHE A 106 -2.45 -10.00 -7.58
C PHE A 106 -1.59 -10.02 -6.33
N VAL A 107 -0.62 -9.14 -6.28
CA VAL A 107 0.26 -8.91 -5.13
C VAL A 107 0.20 -7.44 -4.79
N GLY A 108 -0.30 -7.10 -3.61
CA GLY A 108 -0.35 -5.72 -3.14
C GLY A 108 0.49 -5.54 -1.89
N TRP A 109 1.21 -4.41 -1.81
CA TRP A 109 1.99 -4.05 -0.65
C TRP A 109 1.41 -2.81 0.02
N SER A 110 1.19 -2.86 1.37
CA SER A 110 0.72 -1.71 2.15
C SER A 110 -0.60 -1.15 1.59
N MET A 111 -0.65 0.11 1.17
CA MET A 111 -1.75 0.73 0.44
C MET A 111 -2.16 -0.10 -0.79
N GLY A 112 -1.19 -0.62 -1.54
CA GLY A 112 -1.44 -1.47 -2.71
C GLY A 112 -2.24 -2.73 -2.37
N SER A 113 -2.11 -3.25 -1.15
CA SER A 113 -2.98 -4.34 -0.66
C SER A 113 -4.44 -3.91 -0.57
N GLY A 114 -4.70 -2.66 -0.15
CA GLY A 114 -6.04 -2.09 -0.17
C GLY A 114 -6.59 -1.96 -1.60
N VAL A 115 -5.76 -1.51 -2.53
CA VAL A 115 -6.11 -1.38 -3.96
C VAL A 115 -6.49 -2.74 -4.56
N VAL A 116 -5.67 -3.77 -4.38
CA VAL A 116 -5.98 -5.11 -4.94
C VAL A 116 -7.14 -5.80 -4.21
N THR A 117 -7.39 -5.45 -2.95
CA THR A 117 -8.58 -5.92 -2.21
C THR A 117 -9.85 -5.22 -2.72
N GLN A 118 -9.78 -3.91 -3.04
CA GLN A 118 -10.88 -3.22 -3.72
C GLN A 118 -11.11 -3.80 -5.12
N PHE A 119 -10.04 -4.12 -5.85
CA PHE A 119 -10.14 -4.78 -7.15
C PHE A 119 -10.86 -6.14 -7.06
N LEU A 120 -10.58 -6.92 -6.01
CA LEU A 120 -11.31 -8.17 -5.75
C LEU A 120 -12.81 -7.91 -5.49
N LEU A 121 -13.18 -6.83 -4.80
CA LEU A 121 -14.58 -6.45 -4.60
C LEU A 121 -15.28 -6.05 -5.90
N ASP A 122 -14.59 -5.33 -6.78
CA ASP A 122 -15.16 -4.76 -8.00
C ASP A 122 -15.17 -5.78 -9.16
N TYR A 123 -14.13 -6.65 -9.26
CA TYR A 123 -13.90 -7.57 -10.38
C TYR A 123 -13.47 -8.98 -9.88
N PRO A 124 -14.28 -9.66 -9.07
CA PRO A 124 -13.86 -10.93 -8.46
C PRO A 124 -13.56 -12.04 -9.47
N GLU A 125 -14.13 -11.99 -10.67
CA GLU A 125 -13.89 -12.94 -11.75
C GLU A 125 -12.48 -12.84 -12.35
N LYS A 126 -11.84 -11.66 -12.23
CA LYS A 126 -10.48 -11.42 -12.75
C LYS A 126 -9.36 -11.81 -11.79
N VAL A 127 -9.69 -12.12 -10.52
CA VAL A 127 -8.71 -12.46 -9.49
C VAL A 127 -8.58 -13.97 -9.35
N LYS A 128 -7.36 -14.49 -9.60
CA LYS A 128 -7.02 -15.91 -9.38
C LYS A 128 -6.58 -16.15 -7.95
N THR A 129 -5.64 -15.35 -7.44
CA THR A 129 -5.20 -15.32 -6.04
C THR A 129 -4.91 -13.89 -5.63
N LEU A 130 -4.92 -13.65 -4.34
CA LEU A 130 -4.58 -12.36 -3.74
C LEU A 130 -3.47 -12.54 -2.72
N THR A 131 -2.35 -11.82 -2.89
CA THR A 131 -1.26 -11.75 -1.90
C THR A 131 -1.23 -10.34 -1.31
N LEU A 132 -1.34 -10.26 0.00
CA LEU A 132 -1.36 -9.02 0.78
C LEU A 132 -0.08 -8.93 1.60
N ILE A 133 0.80 -7.98 1.28
CA ILE A 133 2.07 -7.74 1.97
C ILE A 133 1.88 -6.56 2.92
N SER A 134 2.07 -6.77 4.23
CA SER A 134 1.94 -5.71 5.24
C SER A 134 0.71 -4.81 4.98
N PRO A 135 -0.49 -5.39 4.82
CA PRO A 135 -1.64 -4.71 4.23
C PRO A 135 -2.18 -3.59 5.12
N VAL A 136 -2.56 -2.47 4.52
CA VAL A 136 -3.43 -1.49 5.20
C VAL A 136 -4.68 -2.20 5.74
N SER A 137 -5.16 -1.77 6.91
CA SER A 137 -6.38 -2.35 7.48
C SER A 137 -7.56 -2.30 6.48
N PRO A 138 -8.40 -3.32 6.44
CA PRO A 138 -9.64 -3.28 5.65
C PRO A 138 -10.58 -2.13 5.98
N PHE A 139 -10.36 -1.48 7.12
CA PHE A 139 -11.10 -0.30 7.56
C PHE A 139 -10.30 1.00 7.42
N GLY A 140 -9.28 1.03 6.56
CA GLY A 140 -8.46 2.21 6.31
C GLY A 140 -7.38 2.44 7.36
N PHE A 141 -6.84 3.67 7.41
CA PHE A 141 -5.70 4.03 8.24
C PHE A 141 -6.01 5.24 9.14
N GLY A 142 -5.83 5.06 10.46
CA GLY A 142 -6.08 6.06 11.50
C GLY A 142 -7.54 6.15 11.97
N GLY A 143 -7.75 6.50 13.22
CA GLY A 143 -9.05 6.93 13.75
C GLY A 143 -10.13 5.88 13.91
N THR A 144 -9.78 4.57 14.00
CA THR A 144 -10.73 3.51 14.36
C THR A 144 -10.29 2.77 15.63
N LYS A 145 -11.24 2.35 16.46
CA LYS A 145 -11.01 1.93 17.86
C LYS A 145 -11.14 0.45 18.14
N ASP A 146 -11.67 -0.35 17.22
CA ASP A 146 -11.91 -1.78 17.45
C ASP A 146 -11.70 -2.63 16.19
N VAL A 147 -11.78 -3.94 16.31
CA VAL A 147 -11.58 -4.90 15.22
C VAL A 147 -12.64 -4.82 14.12
N LYS A 148 -13.75 -4.12 14.36
CA LYS A 148 -14.83 -3.92 13.38
C LYS A 148 -14.69 -2.60 12.63
N GLY A 149 -13.65 -1.82 12.92
CA GLY A 149 -13.40 -0.53 12.28
C GLY A 149 -14.34 0.59 12.73
N THR A 150 -14.86 0.51 13.96
CA THR A 150 -15.70 1.58 14.51
C THR A 150 -14.86 2.87 14.62
N PRO A 151 -15.29 4.01 14.04
CA PRO A 151 -14.54 5.25 14.14
C PRO A 151 -14.49 5.76 15.59
N CYS A 152 -13.38 6.41 15.96
CA CYS A 152 -13.25 7.09 17.25
C CYS A 152 -14.19 8.30 17.34
N TYR A 153 -14.36 9.00 16.21
CA TYR A 153 -15.25 10.16 16.06
C TYR A 153 -16.01 10.09 14.73
N ASP A 154 -17.21 10.66 14.69
CA ASP A 154 -18.08 10.64 13.51
C ASP A 154 -17.49 11.37 12.28
N ASP A 155 -16.59 12.33 12.50
CA ASP A 155 -15.89 13.07 11.45
C ASP A 155 -14.57 12.43 11.03
N PHE A 156 -14.23 11.25 11.60
CA PHE A 156 -13.00 10.49 11.32
C PHE A 156 -11.71 11.27 11.65
N ALA A 157 -11.75 12.19 12.62
CA ALA A 157 -10.57 12.91 13.08
C ALA A 157 -9.43 11.96 13.41
N GLY A 158 -8.19 12.34 13.04
CA GLY A 158 -6.99 11.53 13.18
C GLY A 158 -6.75 10.56 12.02
N SER A 159 -7.45 10.76 10.89
CA SER A 159 -7.15 10.07 9.62
C SER A 159 -7.02 11.07 8.46
N GLY A 160 -6.50 10.63 7.33
CA GLY A 160 -6.40 11.42 6.10
C GLY A 160 -5.17 12.33 6.01
N GLY A 161 -5.15 13.21 5.00
CA GLY A 161 -3.98 13.99 4.59
C GLY A 161 -3.36 14.88 5.67
N GLY A 162 -4.18 15.43 6.56
CA GLY A 162 -3.73 16.28 7.66
C GLY A 162 -2.97 15.54 8.78
N THR A 163 -2.88 14.21 8.73
CA THR A 163 -2.15 13.42 9.73
C THR A 163 -0.67 13.20 9.36
N VAL A 164 -0.28 13.50 8.14
CA VAL A 164 1.11 13.34 7.70
C VAL A 164 1.97 14.45 8.26
N ASN A 165 3.16 14.09 8.77
CA ASN A 165 4.12 15.07 9.30
C ASN A 165 4.44 16.14 8.26
N PRO A 166 4.16 17.43 8.52
CA PRO A 166 4.35 18.50 7.56
C PRO A 166 5.82 18.74 7.18
N ASP A 167 6.76 18.47 8.09
CA ASP A 167 8.19 18.55 7.80
C ASP A 167 8.61 17.47 6.78
N PHE A 168 8.11 16.25 6.94
CA PHE A 168 8.33 15.18 5.95
C PHE A 168 7.77 15.57 4.57
N VAL A 169 6.53 16.11 4.53
CA VAL A 169 5.90 16.57 3.29
C VAL A 169 6.73 17.67 2.61
N GLN A 170 7.24 18.62 3.39
CA GLN A 170 8.09 19.70 2.86
C GLN A 170 9.40 19.17 2.28
N ARG A 171 10.03 18.18 2.95
CA ARG A 171 11.24 17.52 2.46
C ARG A 171 11.03 16.74 1.17
N ILE A 172 9.88 16.08 1.00
CA ILE A 172 9.50 15.46 -0.28
C ILE A 172 9.43 16.52 -1.37
N LYS A 173 8.75 17.63 -1.11
CA LYS A 173 8.60 18.74 -2.06
C LYS A 173 9.95 19.35 -2.48
N GLU A 174 10.92 19.35 -1.57
CA GLU A 174 12.29 19.86 -1.78
C GLU A 174 13.21 18.79 -2.40
N HIS A 175 12.73 17.57 -2.62
CA HIS A 175 13.53 16.42 -3.08
C HIS A 175 14.74 16.16 -2.17
N ASP A 176 14.55 16.24 -0.84
CA ASP A 176 15.60 16.02 0.15
C ASP A 176 16.10 14.58 0.13
N THR A 177 17.32 14.38 -0.31
CA THR A 177 18.00 13.07 -0.34
C THR A 177 18.98 12.89 0.83
N SER A 178 19.04 13.84 1.78
CA SER A 178 19.96 13.78 2.91
C SER A 178 19.57 12.74 3.95
N ASP A 179 20.49 12.42 4.85
CA ASP A 179 20.29 11.60 6.04
C ASP A 179 20.46 12.42 7.34
N LEU A 180 20.50 13.76 7.23
CA LEU A 180 20.82 14.64 8.35
C LEU A 180 19.68 14.80 9.35
N ASP A 181 18.43 14.63 8.90
CA ASP A 181 17.24 14.84 9.72
C ASP A 181 16.41 13.55 9.84
N PRO A 182 15.89 13.20 11.02
CA PRO A 182 15.03 12.02 11.20
C PRO A 182 13.81 11.97 10.29
N ASN A 183 13.29 13.15 9.88
CA ASN A 183 12.15 13.26 8.98
C ASN A 183 12.54 13.31 7.50
N SER A 184 13.84 13.16 7.15
CA SER A 184 14.22 13.06 5.74
C SER A 184 13.60 11.81 5.09
N PRO A 185 13.19 11.86 3.81
CA PRO A 185 12.66 10.72 3.09
C PRO A 185 13.53 9.47 3.20
N ARG A 186 14.85 9.62 3.11
CA ARG A 186 15.84 8.55 3.30
C ARG A 186 15.72 7.90 4.68
N ASN A 187 15.69 8.69 5.74
CA ASN A 187 15.61 8.17 7.10
C ASN A 187 14.27 7.55 7.42
N VAL A 188 13.17 8.12 6.91
CA VAL A 188 11.83 7.53 7.05
C VAL A 188 11.77 6.15 6.37
N ILE A 189 12.28 6.02 5.14
CA ILE A 189 12.35 4.73 4.44
C ILE A 189 13.22 3.76 5.25
N ASN A 190 14.42 4.14 5.61
CA ASN A 190 15.39 3.26 6.25
C ASN A 190 15.02 2.83 7.67
N ASN A 191 14.22 3.60 8.40
CA ASN A 191 13.88 3.33 9.79
C ASN A 191 12.48 2.75 10.00
N PHE A 192 11.59 2.86 9.01
CA PHE A 192 10.22 2.40 9.12
C PHE A 192 9.82 1.39 8.03
N TYR A 193 10.30 1.57 6.78
CA TYR A 193 10.02 0.58 5.74
C TYR A 193 10.87 -0.66 5.93
N TYR A 194 12.04 -0.50 6.51
CA TYR A 194 12.98 -1.57 6.84
C TYR A 194 13.25 -1.63 8.33
N LYS A 195 13.62 -2.80 8.81
CA LYS A 195 14.11 -2.98 10.17
C LYS A 195 15.60 -2.64 10.25
N PRO A 196 16.00 -1.59 10.96
CA PRO A 196 17.42 -1.29 11.15
C PRO A 196 18.19 -2.49 11.78
N PRO A 197 19.42 -2.80 11.35
CA PRO A 197 20.28 -1.97 10.49
C PRO A 197 20.17 -2.27 8.96
N PHE A 198 19.13 -2.94 8.50
CA PHE A 198 18.96 -3.26 7.09
C PHE A 198 19.04 -1.99 6.21
N ARG A 199 19.67 -2.13 5.03
CA ARG A 199 19.69 -1.15 3.95
C ARG A 199 19.47 -1.87 2.63
N ALA A 200 18.56 -1.35 1.82
CA ALA A 200 18.32 -1.93 0.51
C ALA A 200 19.53 -1.71 -0.41
N LYS A 201 19.89 -2.72 -1.21
CA LYS A 201 20.97 -2.60 -2.20
C LYS A 201 20.72 -1.47 -3.21
N ARG A 202 19.43 -1.20 -3.48
CA ARG A 202 18.96 -0.15 -4.40
C ARG A 202 18.39 1.05 -3.65
N GLU A 203 18.95 1.40 -2.48
CA GLU A 203 18.47 2.50 -1.66
C GLU A 203 18.28 3.80 -2.46
N GLU A 204 19.26 4.17 -3.31
CA GLU A 204 19.20 5.38 -4.12
C GLU A 204 18.05 5.34 -5.15
N ASP A 205 17.83 4.20 -5.80
CA ASP A 205 16.75 4.06 -6.76
C ASP A 205 15.38 4.10 -6.07
N PHE A 206 15.24 3.47 -4.91
CA PHE A 206 14.02 3.49 -4.13
C PHE A 206 13.71 4.91 -3.59
N LEU A 207 14.73 5.62 -3.11
CA LEU A 207 14.59 7.00 -2.68
C LEU A 207 14.15 7.91 -3.83
N LYS A 208 14.84 7.83 -4.98
CA LYS A 208 14.46 8.58 -6.18
C LYS A 208 13.04 8.26 -6.65
N ALA A 209 12.67 6.98 -6.64
CA ALA A 209 11.33 6.55 -7.01
C ALA A 209 10.24 7.13 -6.09
N SER A 210 10.53 7.20 -4.79
CA SER A 210 9.64 7.81 -3.80
C SER A 210 9.55 9.33 -3.94
N LEU A 211 10.66 10.00 -4.26
CA LEU A 211 10.71 11.45 -4.47
C LEU A 211 10.06 11.92 -5.78
N LEU A 212 9.59 11.02 -6.64
CA LEU A 212 8.70 11.38 -7.76
C LEU A 212 7.30 11.78 -7.29
N GLU A 213 6.99 11.61 -6.01
CA GLU A 213 5.72 11.99 -5.39
C GLU A 213 5.45 13.48 -5.54
N LYS A 214 4.26 13.83 -6.05
CA LYS A 214 3.86 15.22 -6.22
C LYS A 214 3.12 15.72 -5.00
N VAL A 215 3.60 16.81 -4.42
CA VAL A 215 3.08 17.39 -3.19
C VAL A 215 2.08 18.51 -3.48
N GLY A 216 0.92 18.47 -2.83
CA GLY A 216 -0.10 19.51 -2.92
C GLY A 216 -1.42 19.12 -2.25
N PRO A 217 -2.37 20.06 -2.11
CA PRO A 217 -3.64 19.79 -1.46
C PRO A 217 -4.52 18.82 -2.26
N ASP A 218 -4.33 18.72 -3.58
CA ASP A 218 -4.99 17.76 -4.48
C ASP A 218 -4.06 16.63 -4.93
N ARG A 219 -2.90 16.51 -4.29
CA ARG A 219 -1.84 15.53 -4.50
C ARG A 219 -1.49 14.88 -3.16
N TYR A 220 -0.24 14.47 -2.97
CA TYR A 220 0.24 13.96 -1.68
C TYR A 220 0.47 15.10 -0.68
N PRO A 221 0.08 14.98 0.57
CA PRO A 221 -0.71 13.90 1.17
C PRO A 221 -2.21 14.05 0.92
N GLY A 222 -2.67 15.20 0.45
CA GLY A 222 -4.04 15.61 0.25
C GLY A 222 -4.43 16.81 1.10
N ASP A 223 -5.65 17.30 0.89
CA ASP A 223 -6.27 18.34 1.72
C ASP A 223 -6.72 17.78 3.08
N PHE A 224 -7.18 18.64 3.97
CA PHE A 224 -7.75 18.25 5.25
C PHE A 224 -8.83 19.23 5.70
N VAL A 225 -9.63 18.82 6.67
CA VAL A 225 -10.63 19.64 7.33
C VAL A 225 -10.21 19.82 8.80
N VAL A 226 -10.34 21.03 9.31
CA VAL A 226 -10.15 21.30 10.76
C VAL A 226 -11.29 20.63 11.51
N SER A 227 -10.94 19.89 12.57
CA SER A 227 -11.89 19.22 13.46
C SER A 227 -11.87 19.84 14.86
N THR A 228 -13.00 19.76 15.54
CA THR A 228 -13.07 20.04 16.99
C THR A 228 -12.67 18.83 17.84
N ASN A 229 -12.61 17.66 17.23
CA ASN A 229 -12.19 16.41 17.86
C ASN A 229 -10.66 16.25 17.76
N TRP A 230 -10.04 15.70 18.80
CA TRP A 230 -8.63 15.38 18.78
C TRP A 230 -8.31 14.39 17.65
N PRO A 231 -7.20 14.52 16.93
CA PRO A 231 -6.10 15.48 17.00
C PRO A 231 -6.31 16.77 16.16
N TYR A 232 -7.54 17.21 16.01
CA TYR A 232 -7.97 18.47 15.39
C TYR A 232 -7.87 18.53 13.88
N VAL A 233 -7.64 17.39 13.22
CA VAL A 233 -7.63 17.22 11.76
C VAL A 233 -8.52 16.04 11.37
N ALA A 234 -9.29 16.22 10.30
CA ALA A 234 -10.16 15.21 9.71
C ALA A 234 -9.91 15.13 8.19
N PRO A 235 -10.28 14.01 7.53
CA PRO A 235 -9.97 13.81 6.13
C PRO A 235 -10.68 14.78 5.20
N GLY A 236 -9.92 15.31 4.24
CA GLY A 236 -10.42 16.10 3.11
C GLY A 236 -11.03 15.24 2.02
N LYS A 237 -10.95 15.68 0.75
CA LYS A 237 -11.57 15.02 -0.41
C LYS A 237 -10.59 14.58 -1.48
N PHE A 238 -9.35 15.01 -1.42
CA PHE A 238 -8.34 14.77 -2.44
C PHE A 238 -7.08 14.16 -1.86
N GLY A 239 -6.36 13.45 -2.72
CA GLY A 239 -5.04 12.92 -2.42
C GLY A 239 -5.04 11.52 -1.81
N PRO A 240 -3.88 10.83 -1.90
CA PRO A 240 -3.78 9.41 -1.57
C PRO A 240 -4.03 9.10 -0.09
N VAL A 241 -3.56 9.97 0.84
CA VAL A 241 -3.71 9.67 2.27
C VAL A 241 -5.16 9.84 2.74
N ASN A 242 -5.92 10.74 2.11
CA ASN A 242 -7.37 10.82 2.34
C ASN A 242 -8.09 9.58 1.81
N ALA A 243 -7.67 9.05 0.65
CA ALA A 243 -8.25 7.82 0.09
C ALA A 243 -8.01 6.59 0.99
N LEU A 244 -7.05 6.65 1.92
CA LEU A 244 -6.81 5.63 2.95
C LEU A 244 -7.69 5.79 4.19
N SER A 245 -8.40 6.93 4.34
CA SER A 245 -9.20 7.19 5.54
C SER A 245 -10.36 6.20 5.70
N PRO A 246 -10.67 5.76 6.93
CA PRO A 246 -11.87 4.99 7.26
C PRO A 246 -13.18 5.65 6.80
N LYS A 247 -13.17 6.95 6.58
CA LYS A 247 -14.31 7.69 6.02
C LYS A 247 -14.70 7.19 4.63
N TYR A 248 -13.73 6.72 3.85
CA TYR A 248 -13.90 6.37 2.44
C TYR A 248 -13.59 4.91 2.15
N VAL A 249 -13.01 4.18 3.12
CA VAL A 249 -12.56 2.79 2.95
C VAL A 249 -13.30 1.84 3.88
N ASN A 250 -13.92 0.83 3.29
CA ASN A 250 -14.38 -0.36 4.00
C ASN A 250 -14.30 -1.57 3.07
N LEU A 251 -13.28 -2.38 3.23
CA LEU A 251 -13.01 -3.56 2.42
C LEU A 251 -13.54 -4.86 3.03
N SER A 252 -14.22 -4.80 4.18
CA SER A 252 -14.75 -5.99 4.87
C SER A 252 -15.75 -6.79 4.03
N GLY A 253 -16.29 -6.16 2.97
CA GLY A 253 -17.18 -6.80 2.00
C GLY A 253 -16.61 -8.04 1.33
N ILE A 254 -15.27 -8.22 1.27
CA ILE A 254 -14.64 -9.43 0.70
C ILE A 254 -15.14 -10.71 1.39
N ALA A 255 -15.44 -10.66 2.68
CA ALA A 255 -15.97 -11.79 3.43
C ALA A 255 -17.32 -12.30 2.90
N LYS A 256 -18.07 -11.45 2.18
CA LYS A 256 -19.40 -11.76 1.65
C LYS A 256 -19.42 -12.08 0.16
N LEU A 257 -18.29 -12.04 -0.53
CA LEU A 257 -18.20 -12.40 -1.95
C LEU A 257 -18.67 -13.84 -2.18
N VAL A 258 -19.27 -14.10 -3.34
CA VAL A 258 -19.60 -15.47 -3.79
C VAL A 258 -18.32 -16.16 -4.25
N LYS A 259 -17.58 -15.55 -5.17
CA LYS A 259 -16.27 -16.02 -5.60
C LYS A 259 -15.19 -15.54 -4.62
N LYS A 260 -14.52 -16.49 -4.00
CA LYS A 260 -13.48 -16.26 -2.98
C LYS A 260 -12.16 -16.89 -3.40
N PRO A 261 -11.28 -16.15 -4.12
CA PRO A 261 -9.96 -16.66 -4.46
C PRO A 261 -9.12 -16.89 -3.20
N PRO A 262 -8.13 -17.81 -3.22
CA PRO A 262 -7.20 -17.97 -2.11
C PRO A 262 -6.45 -16.68 -1.81
N ILE A 263 -6.26 -16.36 -0.52
CA ILE A 263 -5.54 -15.18 -0.04
C ILE A 263 -4.29 -15.62 0.71
N LEU A 264 -3.13 -15.05 0.37
CA LEU A 264 -1.90 -15.12 1.14
C LEU A 264 -1.70 -13.78 1.84
N TRP A 265 -1.63 -13.80 3.16
CA TRP A 265 -1.31 -12.65 3.99
C TRP A 265 0.11 -12.78 4.53
N VAL A 266 1.02 -11.96 4.00
CA VAL A 266 2.42 -11.88 4.44
C VAL A 266 2.57 -10.62 5.28
N ARG A 267 2.95 -10.76 6.54
CA ARG A 267 3.27 -9.65 7.42
C ARG A 267 4.57 -9.92 8.17
N SER A 268 5.17 -8.88 8.73
CA SER A 268 6.39 -8.98 9.50
C SER A 268 6.13 -8.85 11.00
N ASP A 269 7.05 -9.30 11.82
CA ASP A 269 6.95 -9.21 13.27
C ASP A 269 7.42 -7.87 13.84
N SER A 270 8.10 -7.05 13.04
CA SER A 270 8.69 -5.77 13.45
C SER A 270 8.16 -4.57 12.64
N ASP A 271 6.99 -4.70 12.00
CA ASP A 271 6.35 -3.61 11.26
C ASP A 271 5.87 -2.51 12.22
N LEU A 272 6.40 -1.29 12.04
CA LEU A 272 6.05 -0.12 12.83
C LEU A 272 5.04 0.80 12.13
N ILE A 273 4.69 0.52 10.87
CA ILE A 273 3.72 1.28 10.07
C ILE A 273 2.34 0.63 10.19
N VAL A 274 2.24 -0.67 9.88
CA VAL A 274 0.97 -1.42 9.97
C VAL A 274 1.06 -2.43 11.10
N SER A 275 0.67 -2.01 12.28
CA SER A 275 0.65 -2.83 13.48
C SER A 275 -0.49 -2.39 14.40
N ASP A 276 -0.75 -3.15 15.46
CA ASP A 276 -1.70 -2.75 16.51
C ASP A 276 -1.13 -1.67 17.44
N ASN A 277 0.15 -1.28 17.24
CA ASN A 277 0.85 -0.20 17.93
C ASN A 277 1.70 0.59 16.91
N SER A 278 1.03 1.16 15.92
CA SER A 278 1.69 1.87 14.82
C SER A 278 2.26 3.22 15.25
N PHE A 279 3.53 3.48 14.89
CA PHE A 279 4.14 4.82 15.05
C PHE A 279 3.62 5.85 14.02
N PHE A 280 2.67 5.46 13.18
CA PHE A 280 1.98 6.32 12.22
C PHE A 280 0.51 6.55 12.61
N ASP A 281 0.06 5.98 13.74
CA ASP A 281 -1.28 6.15 14.27
C ASP A 281 -1.31 7.14 15.44
N PHE A 282 -2.18 8.13 15.36
CA PHE A 282 -2.32 9.14 16.42
C PHE A 282 -2.71 8.55 17.78
N GLY A 283 -3.51 7.48 17.81
CA GLY A 283 -3.87 6.80 19.05
C GLY A 283 -2.64 6.28 19.79
N TYR A 284 -1.72 5.63 19.07
CA TYR A 284 -0.49 5.14 19.67
C TYR A 284 0.49 6.26 20.03
N LEU A 285 0.67 7.25 19.14
CA LEU A 285 1.51 8.42 19.41
C LEU A 285 1.00 9.24 20.60
N GLY A 286 -0.32 9.40 20.74
CA GLY A 286 -0.95 10.05 21.87
C GLY A 286 -0.71 9.29 23.19
N LYS A 287 -0.89 7.96 23.17
CA LYS A 287 -0.58 7.09 24.32
C LYS A 287 0.87 7.19 24.77
N LEU A 288 1.81 7.37 23.84
CA LEU A 288 3.23 7.58 24.14
C LEU A 288 3.58 9.01 24.56
N GLY A 289 2.63 9.96 24.51
CA GLY A 289 2.82 11.37 24.90
C GLY A 289 3.46 12.23 23.80
N PHE A 290 3.57 11.73 22.56
CA PHE A 290 4.12 12.51 21.44
C PHE A 290 3.12 13.52 20.86
N VAL A 291 1.83 13.32 21.09
CA VAL A 291 0.78 14.25 20.64
C VAL A 291 0.08 14.85 21.86
N PRO A 292 0.09 16.18 21.99
CA PRO A 292 -0.50 16.85 23.15
C PRO A 292 -2.04 16.69 23.21
N ASN A 293 -2.60 16.88 24.41
CA ASN A 293 -4.04 16.81 24.68
C ASN A 293 -4.69 15.46 24.32
N TYR A 294 -3.95 14.38 24.42
CA TYR A 294 -4.48 13.03 24.17
C TYR A 294 -5.67 12.74 25.08
N PRO A 295 -6.86 12.34 24.52
CA PRO A 295 -8.08 12.18 25.30
C PRO A 295 -8.14 10.87 26.11
N GLY A 296 -7.13 9.98 25.96
CA GLY A 296 -7.09 8.69 26.62
C GLY A 296 -7.60 7.55 25.74
N GLU A 297 -7.18 6.30 26.09
CA GLU A 297 -7.47 5.09 25.32
C GLU A 297 -8.95 4.71 25.28
N GLU A 298 -9.77 5.17 26.23
CA GLU A 298 -11.22 4.92 26.20
C GLU A 298 -11.90 5.66 25.04
N ILE A 299 -11.35 6.82 24.65
CA ILE A 299 -11.91 7.67 23.58
C ILE A 299 -11.20 7.39 22.27
N TYR A 300 -9.86 7.35 22.29
CA TYR A 300 -9.04 7.21 21.11
C TYR A 300 -7.90 6.21 21.33
N PRO A 301 -8.19 4.89 21.32
CA PRO A 301 -7.15 3.87 21.45
C PRO A 301 -6.28 3.83 20.20
N PRO A 302 -5.08 3.19 20.25
CA PRO A 302 -4.36 2.77 19.07
C PRO A 302 -5.24 1.93 18.14
N GLN A 303 -5.17 2.20 16.83
CA GLN A 303 -5.90 1.41 15.85
C GLN A 303 -5.36 -0.02 15.79
N PRO A 304 -6.17 -1.07 15.99
CA PRO A 304 -5.71 -2.46 15.98
C PRO A 304 -5.64 -3.02 14.54
N MET A 305 -4.74 -2.49 13.69
CA MET A 305 -4.72 -2.73 12.24
C MET A 305 -4.52 -4.18 11.85
N VAL A 306 -3.61 -4.90 12.53
CA VAL A 306 -3.36 -6.33 12.31
C VAL A 306 -4.55 -7.16 12.77
N SER A 307 -5.11 -6.81 13.94
CA SER A 307 -6.30 -7.47 14.48
C SER A 307 -7.54 -7.24 13.61
N GLN A 308 -7.68 -6.06 13.01
CA GLN A 308 -8.73 -5.75 12.02
C GLN A 308 -8.60 -6.60 10.75
N THR A 309 -7.39 -6.72 10.22
CA THR A 309 -7.12 -7.56 9.04
C THR A 309 -7.46 -9.01 9.34
N ARG A 310 -7.01 -9.53 10.49
CA ARG A 310 -7.31 -10.90 10.93
C ARG A 310 -8.81 -11.10 11.10
N TYR A 311 -9.52 -10.18 11.71
CA TYR A 311 -10.97 -10.25 11.88
C TYR A 311 -11.69 -10.43 10.53
N VAL A 312 -11.35 -9.64 9.52
CA VAL A 312 -11.99 -9.72 8.20
C VAL A 312 -11.60 -11.02 7.46
N LEU A 313 -10.35 -11.46 7.56
CA LEU A 313 -9.90 -12.71 6.93
C LEU A 313 -10.49 -13.95 7.61
N GLU A 314 -10.72 -13.92 8.93
CA GLU A 314 -11.47 -14.98 9.61
C GLU A 314 -12.92 -15.05 9.13
N GLN A 315 -13.59 -13.90 8.99
CA GLN A 315 -14.93 -13.84 8.38
C GLN A 315 -14.93 -14.36 6.92
N TYR A 316 -13.87 -14.07 6.16
CA TYR A 316 -13.69 -14.60 4.81
C TYR A 316 -13.61 -16.13 4.82
N ARG A 317 -12.84 -16.71 5.75
CA ARG A 317 -12.70 -18.16 5.94
C ARG A 317 -14.00 -18.81 6.40
N GLU A 318 -14.68 -18.24 7.39
CA GLU A 318 -15.96 -18.73 7.91
C GLU A 318 -17.04 -18.79 6.82
N ASN A 319 -16.97 -17.87 5.85
CA ASN A 319 -17.87 -17.84 4.69
C ASN A 319 -17.33 -18.65 3.47
N GLY A 320 -16.42 -19.62 3.69
CA GLY A 320 -15.97 -20.59 2.69
C GLY A 320 -14.77 -20.14 1.84
N GLY A 321 -14.13 -19.02 2.14
CA GLY A 321 -12.84 -18.62 1.55
C GLY A 321 -11.68 -19.37 2.19
N LYS A 322 -10.48 -19.18 1.60
CA LYS A 322 -9.23 -19.71 2.17
C LYS A 322 -8.23 -18.56 2.31
N TYR A 323 -7.57 -18.48 3.46
CA TYR A 323 -6.42 -17.60 3.60
C TYR A 323 -5.30 -18.28 4.40
N PHE A 324 -4.08 -17.84 4.15
CA PHE A 324 -2.86 -18.31 4.80
C PHE A 324 -2.13 -17.09 5.35
N GLU A 325 -1.84 -17.08 6.65
CA GLU A 325 -1.03 -16.03 7.28
C GLU A 325 0.41 -16.52 7.42
N VAL A 326 1.35 -15.72 6.91
CA VAL A 326 2.80 -15.93 7.07
C VAL A 326 3.38 -14.74 7.80
N VAL A 327 4.08 -15.01 8.90
CA VAL A 327 4.79 -14.00 9.69
C VAL A 327 6.28 -14.11 9.41
N VAL A 328 6.79 -13.18 8.61
CA VAL A 328 8.22 -13.08 8.31
C VAL A 328 8.95 -12.50 9.53
N LYS A 329 9.95 -13.23 10.00
CA LYS A 329 10.70 -12.85 11.18
C LYS A 329 11.80 -11.86 10.87
N ASP A 330 12.08 -10.97 11.82
CA ASP A 330 13.18 -10.02 11.72
C ASP A 330 13.12 -9.17 10.46
N ALA A 331 11.92 -8.67 10.14
CA ALA A 331 11.63 -7.75 9.07
C ALA A 331 10.60 -6.71 9.51
N ALA A 332 10.59 -5.54 8.88
CA ALA A 332 9.61 -4.47 9.11
C ALA A 332 8.53 -4.44 8.02
N HIS A 333 8.21 -3.26 7.48
CA HIS A 333 7.09 -3.06 6.57
C HIS A 333 7.28 -3.67 5.17
N SER A 334 8.53 -3.99 4.80
CA SER A 334 8.91 -4.43 3.44
C SER A 334 9.52 -5.83 3.40
N PRO A 335 8.84 -6.89 3.87
CA PRO A 335 9.42 -8.25 3.92
C PRO A 335 9.84 -8.77 2.55
N HIS A 336 9.21 -8.32 1.46
CA HIS A 336 9.56 -8.67 0.09
C HIS A 336 10.92 -8.10 -0.38
N ILE A 337 11.47 -7.12 0.34
CA ILE A 337 12.80 -6.54 0.11
C ILE A 337 13.79 -7.04 1.15
N GLU A 338 13.39 -7.03 2.43
CA GLU A 338 14.28 -7.39 3.55
C GLU A 338 14.60 -8.88 3.60
N LYS A 339 13.64 -9.73 3.26
CA LYS A 339 13.74 -11.20 3.21
C LYS A 339 13.39 -11.70 1.81
N PHE A 340 14.10 -11.17 0.84
CA PHE A 340 13.81 -11.29 -0.59
C PHE A 340 13.65 -12.74 -1.05
N GLU A 341 14.60 -13.60 -0.73
CA GLU A 341 14.58 -15.01 -1.14
C GLU A 341 13.41 -15.76 -0.47
N GLU A 342 13.22 -15.59 0.84
CA GLU A 342 12.14 -16.20 1.59
C GLU A 342 10.77 -15.78 1.04
N PHE A 343 10.59 -14.49 0.79
CA PHE A 343 9.35 -13.98 0.21
C PHE A 343 9.06 -14.56 -1.17
N ASN A 344 10.05 -14.60 -2.06
CA ASN A 344 9.89 -15.13 -3.42
C ASN A 344 9.57 -16.63 -3.43
N GLU A 345 10.15 -17.41 -2.51
CA GLU A 345 9.81 -18.82 -2.31
C GLU A 345 8.36 -19.01 -1.88
N ILE A 346 7.93 -18.25 -0.87
CA ILE A 346 6.55 -18.26 -0.35
C ILE A 346 5.56 -17.89 -1.45
N LEU A 347 5.81 -16.79 -2.18
CA LEU A 347 4.94 -16.32 -3.25
C LEU A 347 4.86 -17.31 -4.41
N THR A 348 6.01 -17.84 -4.85
CA THR A 348 6.09 -18.84 -5.92
C THR A 348 5.26 -20.06 -5.59
N LYS A 349 5.49 -20.63 -4.41
CA LYS A 349 4.76 -21.83 -3.95
C LYS A 349 3.25 -21.56 -3.89
N PHE A 350 2.84 -20.42 -3.32
CA PHE A 350 1.43 -20.08 -3.22
C PHE A 350 0.76 -19.95 -4.58
N ILE A 351 1.41 -19.30 -5.55
CA ILE A 351 0.85 -19.16 -6.90
C ILE A 351 0.78 -20.52 -7.59
N GLU A 352 1.87 -21.33 -7.57
CA GLU A 352 1.93 -22.65 -8.22
C GLU A 352 0.88 -23.63 -7.70
N GLU A 353 0.56 -23.58 -6.40
CA GLU A 353 -0.49 -24.42 -5.80
C GLU A 353 -1.92 -23.98 -6.18
N ASN A 354 -2.08 -22.82 -6.86
CA ASN A 354 -3.36 -22.22 -7.20
C ASN A 354 -3.49 -21.79 -8.68
N ILE A 355 -2.72 -22.40 -9.57
CA ILE A 355 -2.81 -22.23 -11.04
C ILE A 355 -4.03 -22.97 -11.59
#